data_4f522b66ccf07a9a228c1e8779a476fd
#
_entry.id   4f522b66ccf07a9a228c1e8779a476fd
#
_cell.length_a   1.000
_cell.length_b   1.000
_cell.length_c   1.000
_cell.angle_alpha   90.00
_cell.angle_beta   90.00
_cell.angle_gamma   90.00
#
_symmetry.space_group_name_H-M   'P 1'
#
loop_
_entity.id
_entity.type
_entity.pdbx_description
1 polymer ?
#
loop_
_entity_poly.entity_id
_entity_poly.type
_entity_poly.pdbx_seq_one_letter_code
_entity_poly.pdbx_strand_id
1 'polypeptide(L)'
;EATTAIPDGAEITVDATNGIVYEGVVADLVKPKAAEASGGTAGTTVVAAESVPVTGTKIYMNLGNPDLAEKYGTLPCDGIGLMREEFIWTTFIHEHPLYLIETGRPDHVVDQLSEGIRKVCQALAPRPVTLRLSDFKSSEYRNLKGGDKYEPEESSALLGWRGASRYYDPKYVEAFKLELQAVRKVREEYGFKNLNVMIPFCRRVDEMQKVVDLMAQEGLHRGPDFKVWLMAEIPSNIILADQFNQFVDGYSIGSNDLTMLIMGCDRDNDTVAPLFDERNLAVKRAIRHLIAVAHKDGKTVSICGQAPSVYPDFAEFLVKSGIDSISVNPDAVISTRKHIAQVEQRILLDSLTGKGRADTEDYTW
;
A
#
# COMPACT_ATOMS: atom_id res chain seq x y z
N GLU A 1 -13.87 -8.16 -22.65
CA GLU A 1 -15.34 -8.46 -22.68
C GLU A 1 -16.18 -7.25 -22.24
N ALA A 2 -15.78 -6.43 -21.25
CA ALA A 2 -16.55 -5.25 -20.84
C ALA A 2 -16.79 -4.26 -22.00
N THR A 3 -15.78 -4.03 -22.83
CA THR A 3 -15.85 -3.16 -24.01
C THR A 3 -16.74 -3.67 -25.13
N THR A 4 -17.11 -4.94 -25.10
CA THR A 4 -18.06 -5.56 -26.04
C THR A 4 -19.45 -5.77 -25.44
N ALA A 5 -19.54 -5.81 -24.11
CA ALA A 5 -20.79 -6.01 -23.39
C ALA A 5 -21.53 -4.69 -23.06
N ILE A 6 -20.78 -3.58 -22.96
CA ILE A 6 -21.32 -2.26 -22.63
C ILE A 6 -21.26 -1.40 -23.90
N PRO A 7 -22.40 -1.00 -24.48
CA PRO A 7 -22.45 -0.13 -25.65
C PRO A 7 -21.79 1.23 -25.38
N ASP A 8 -21.14 1.80 -26.39
CA ASP A 8 -20.57 3.14 -26.29
C ASP A 8 -21.66 4.17 -25.97
N GLY A 9 -21.42 5.01 -24.95
CA GLY A 9 -22.39 5.97 -24.44
C GLY A 9 -23.47 5.41 -23.51
N ALA A 10 -23.41 4.12 -23.14
CA ALA A 10 -24.34 3.56 -22.14
C ALA A 10 -24.10 4.16 -20.75
N GLU A 11 -25.18 4.51 -20.06
CA GLU A 11 -25.16 4.93 -18.67
C GLU A 11 -25.08 3.71 -17.77
N ILE A 12 -24.07 3.66 -16.91
CA ILE A 12 -23.83 2.51 -16.01
C ILE A 12 -23.56 2.98 -14.59
N THR A 13 -23.87 2.14 -13.63
CA THR A 13 -23.45 2.31 -12.22
C THR A 13 -22.44 1.24 -11.86
N VAL A 14 -21.27 1.64 -11.34
CA VAL A 14 -20.20 0.73 -10.93
C VAL A 14 -20.19 0.64 -9.42
N ASP A 15 -20.44 -0.54 -8.88
CA ASP A 15 -20.18 -0.88 -7.49
C ASP A 15 -18.78 -1.49 -7.39
N ALA A 16 -17.80 -0.64 -7.15
CA ALA A 16 -16.39 -1.05 -7.07
C ALA A 16 -16.10 -1.92 -5.84
N THR A 17 -16.95 -1.87 -4.82
CA THR A 17 -16.79 -2.67 -3.59
C THR A 17 -17.11 -4.14 -3.85
N ASN A 18 -18.19 -4.39 -4.60
CA ASN A 18 -18.64 -5.74 -4.92
C ASN A 18 -18.20 -6.21 -6.31
N GLY A 19 -17.54 -5.35 -7.10
CA GLY A 19 -17.09 -5.67 -8.45
C GLY A 19 -18.24 -5.84 -9.45
N ILE A 20 -19.38 -5.17 -9.24
CA ILE A 20 -20.59 -5.32 -10.04
C ILE A 20 -20.83 -4.06 -10.87
N VAL A 21 -21.20 -4.25 -12.12
CA VAL A 21 -21.64 -3.18 -13.02
C VAL A 21 -23.13 -3.35 -13.31
N TYR A 22 -23.90 -2.31 -13.04
CA TYR A 22 -25.33 -2.27 -13.29
C TYR A 22 -25.62 -1.41 -14.54
N GLU A 23 -26.58 -1.82 -15.36
CA GLU A 23 -27.09 -1.00 -16.44
C GLU A 23 -27.95 0.15 -15.87
N GLY A 24 -27.71 1.38 -16.30
CA GLY A 24 -28.40 2.57 -15.82
C GLY A 24 -27.92 3.10 -14.47
N VAL A 25 -28.64 4.08 -13.92
CA VAL A 25 -28.38 4.70 -12.63
C VAL A 25 -29.09 3.96 -11.50
N VAL A 26 -28.33 3.30 -10.63
CA VAL A 26 -28.86 2.70 -9.40
C VAL A 26 -28.81 3.77 -8.30
N ALA A 27 -29.96 4.41 -8.05
CA ALA A 27 -30.05 5.57 -7.16
C ALA A 27 -29.55 5.32 -5.73
N ASP A 28 -29.68 4.10 -5.23
CA ASP A 28 -29.23 3.73 -3.86
C ASP A 28 -27.70 3.59 -3.75
N LEU A 29 -27.01 3.34 -4.86
CA LEU A 29 -25.54 3.26 -4.92
C LEU A 29 -24.90 4.62 -5.25
N VAL A 30 -25.62 5.50 -5.94
CA VAL A 30 -25.12 6.81 -6.40
C VAL A 30 -25.37 7.91 -5.37
N LYS A 31 -26.35 7.75 -4.48
CA LYS A 31 -26.56 8.70 -3.39
C LYS A 31 -25.44 8.58 -2.36
N PRO A 32 -24.73 9.69 -2.00
CA PRO A 32 -23.96 9.69 -0.76
C PRO A 32 -24.92 9.26 0.34
N LYS A 33 -24.52 8.33 1.22
CA LYS A 33 -25.28 8.00 2.43
C LYS A 33 -25.41 9.30 3.23
N ALA A 34 -26.43 10.08 2.91
CA ALA A 34 -26.88 11.15 3.77
C ALA A 34 -27.40 10.46 5.03
N ALA A 35 -26.84 10.79 6.17
CA ALA A 35 -27.38 10.39 7.45
C ALA A 35 -28.88 10.69 7.41
N GLU A 36 -29.71 9.68 7.68
CA GLU A 36 -31.16 9.83 7.78
C GLU A 36 -31.47 10.89 8.83
N ALA A 37 -31.75 12.09 8.39
CA ALA A 37 -32.35 13.11 9.22
C ALA A 37 -33.85 12.83 9.24
N SER A 38 -34.28 12.06 10.22
CA SER A 38 -35.68 12.00 10.62
C SER A 38 -36.15 13.42 10.98
N GLY A 39 -37.17 13.91 10.27
CA GLY A 39 -37.80 15.21 10.54
C GLY A 39 -38.34 15.27 11.98
N GLY A 40 -37.92 16.27 12.69
CA GLY A 40 -38.41 16.64 14.02
C GLY A 40 -37.84 17.99 14.41
N THR A 41 -38.71 18.98 14.50
CA THR A 41 -38.68 20.30 15.16
C THR A 41 -37.35 20.80 15.75
N ALA A 42 -37.03 22.05 15.37
CA ALA A 42 -35.89 22.86 15.81
C ALA A 42 -35.55 22.76 17.31
N GLY A 43 -34.58 21.92 17.59
CA GLY A 43 -33.75 21.94 18.77
C GLY A 43 -32.34 21.73 18.27
N THR A 44 -31.41 22.59 18.68
CA THR A 44 -29.98 22.48 18.37
C THR A 44 -29.46 21.18 18.95
N THR A 45 -29.70 20.05 18.26
CA THR A 45 -29.07 18.80 18.61
C THR A 45 -27.64 18.89 18.07
N VAL A 46 -26.71 19.18 18.98
CA VAL A 46 -25.29 18.90 18.76
C VAL A 46 -25.24 17.41 18.48
N VAL A 47 -25.17 17.04 17.18
CA VAL A 47 -24.82 15.68 16.78
C VAL A 47 -23.43 15.48 17.36
N ALA A 48 -23.36 14.75 18.47
CA ALA A 48 -22.08 14.37 19.05
C ALA A 48 -21.29 13.67 17.91
N ALA A 49 -20.17 14.29 17.50
CA ALA A 49 -19.28 13.66 16.55
C ALA A 49 -19.02 12.25 17.10
N GLU A 50 -19.45 11.21 16.36
CA GLU A 50 -19.26 9.84 16.79
C GLU A 50 -17.79 9.67 17.14
N SER A 51 -17.49 9.45 18.41
CA SER A 51 -16.11 9.34 18.87
C SER A 51 -15.49 8.10 18.22
N VAL A 52 -14.49 8.34 17.38
CA VAL A 52 -13.77 7.25 16.74
C VAL A 52 -12.90 6.55 17.80
N PRO A 53 -13.01 5.23 17.97
CA PRO A 53 -12.29 4.53 19.04
C PRO A 53 -10.77 4.60 18.84
N VAL A 54 -10.05 4.63 19.96
CA VAL A 54 -8.59 4.44 19.97
C VAL A 54 -8.30 2.93 19.90
N THR A 55 -7.34 2.55 19.07
CA THR A 55 -6.91 1.16 18.88
C THR A 55 -5.42 1.03 19.23
N GLY A 56 -5.02 -0.13 19.73
CA GLY A 56 -3.60 -0.50 19.89
C GLY A 56 -2.93 -0.71 18.53
N THR A 57 -3.62 -1.41 17.62
CA THR A 57 -3.21 -1.56 16.21
C THR A 57 -3.46 -0.24 15.48
N LYS A 58 -2.44 0.31 14.84
CA LYS A 58 -2.57 1.57 14.08
C LYS A 58 -3.35 1.33 12.78
N ILE A 59 -4.18 2.30 12.43
CA ILE A 59 -4.93 2.28 11.17
C ILE A 59 -4.35 3.34 10.24
N TYR A 60 -3.61 2.87 9.25
CA TYR A 60 -3.07 3.69 8.18
C TYR A 60 -4.00 3.73 6.98
N MET A 61 -3.71 4.62 6.05
CA MET A 61 -4.46 4.80 4.82
C MET A 61 -3.58 4.53 3.60
N ASN A 62 -4.15 3.91 2.57
CA ASN A 62 -3.54 3.80 1.25
C ASN A 62 -3.95 5.03 0.43
N LEU A 63 -3.00 5.67 -0.24
CA LEU A 63 -3.26 6.83 -1.07
C LEU A 63 -2.45 6.74 -2.37
N GLY A 64 -3.13 6.85 -3.52
CA GLY A 64 -2.48 6.92 -4.83
C GLY A 64 -2.46 8.35 -5.38
N ASN A 65 -3.60 9.05 -5.34
CA ASN A 65 -3.73 10.38 -5.92
C ASN A 65 -3.38 11.49 -4.91
N PRO A 66 -2.28 12.26 -5.14
CA PRO A 66 -1.88 13.35 -4.26
C PRO A 66 -2.92 14.47 -4.11
N ASP A 67 -3.74 14.72 -5.15
CA ASP A 67 -4.73 15.79 -5.11
C ASP A 67 -5.89 15.51 -4.15
N LEU A 68 -6.04 14.26 -3.71
CA LEU A 68 -7.02 13.87 -2.70
C LEU A 68 -6.48 13.93 -1.27
N ALA A 69 -5.20 14.29 -1.10
CA ALA A 69 -4.54 14.26 0.22
C ALA A 69 -5.19 15.21 1.23
N GLU A 70 -5.55 16.42 0.83
CA GLU A 70 -6.25 17.37 1.72
C GLU A 70 -7.59 16.81 2.22
N LYS A 71 -8.38 16.27 1.31
CA LYS A 71 -9.69 15.68 1.62
C LYS A 71 -9.56 14.51 2.60
N TYR A 72 -8.69 13.57 2.28
CA TYR A 72 -8.53 12.36 3.09
C TYR A 72 -7.63 12.55 4.31
N GLY A 73 -6.79 13.59 4.34
CA GLY A 73 -5.99 13.95 5.49
C GLY A 73 -6.81 14.30 6.75
N THR A 74 -8.10 14.63 6.58
CA THR A 74 -9.02 14.85 7.70
C THR A 74 -9.53 13.56 8.35
N LEU A 75 -9.36 12.40 7.70
CA LEU A 75 -9.79 11.13 8.25
C LEU A 75 -8.98 10.75 9.50
N PRO A 76 -9.60 10.02 10.44
CA PRO A 76 -8.96 9.59 11.67
C PRO A 76 -8.03 8.38 11.42
N CYS A 77 -7.01 8.57 10.59
CA CYS A 77 -5.94 7.60 10.34
C CYS A 77 -4.67 7.99 11.07
N ASP A 78 -3.80 7.02 11.34
CA ASP A 78 -2.53 7.24 12.03
C ASP A 78 -1.39 7.68 11.07
N GLY A 79 -1.68 7.74 9.77
CA GLY A 79 -0.78 8.16 8.70
C GLY A 79 -1.09 7.47 7.37
N ILE A 80 -0.16 7.56 6.42
CA ILE A 80 -0.19 6.84 5.14
C ILE A 80 0.75 5.65 5.22
N GLY A 81 0.19 4.43 5.18
CA GLY A 81 0.97 3.19 5.15
C GLY A 81 1.46 2.82 3.76
N LEU A 82 0.76 3.26 2.72
CA LEU A 82 1.14 3.08 1.33
C LEU A 82 0.75 4.30 0.50
N MET A 83 1.73 5.09 0.11
CA MET A 83 1.61 6.05 -0.97
C MET A 83 2.19 5.43 -2.25
N ARG A 84 1.40 5.37 -3.32
CA ARG A 84 1.83 4.87 -4.62
C ARG A 84 2.27 6.03 -5.51
N GLU A 85 3.53 6.08 -5.86
CA GLU A 85 4.03 7.13 -6.75
C GLU A 85 3.67 6.92 -8.21
N GLU A 86 3.33 5.70 -8.63
CA GLU A 86 2.95 5.37 -10.00
C GLU A 86 1.82 6.26 -10.53
N PHE A 87 0.95 6.72 -9.63
CA PHE A 87 -0.10 7.66 -10.00
C PHE A 87 0.48 9.01 -10.48
N ILE A 88 1.58 9.48 -9.86
CA ILE A 88 2.24 10.72 -10.27
C ILE A 88 2.84 10.54 -11.67
N TRP A 89 3.46 9.39 -11.94
CA TRP A 89 4.00 9.07 -13.24
C TRP A 89 2.95 9.07 -14.34
N THR A 90 1.82 8.43 -14.09
CA THR A 90 0.77 8.27 -15.11
C THR A 90 -0.12 9.47 -15.28
N THR A 91 -0.23 10.36 -14.28
CA THR A 91 -1.15 11.51 -14.30
C THR A 91 -0.45 12.82 -14.59
N PHE A 92 0.81 13.00 -14.14
CA PHE A 92 1.49 14.27 -14.23
C PHE A 92 2.75 14.23 -15.10
N ILE A 93 3.51 13.12 -15.11
CA ILE A 93 4.76 13.01 -15.87
C ILE A 93 4.51 12.49 -17.29
N HIS A 94 3.75 11.42 -17.45
CA HIS A 94 3.38 10.77 -18.73
C HIS A 94 4.53 10.28 -19.61
N GLU A 95 5.78 10.56 -19.26
CA GLU A 95 6.98 10.26 -20.05
C GLU A 95 7.89 9.31 -19.27
N HIS A 96 8.57 8.40 -19.98
CA HIS A 96 9.51 7.46 -19.36
C HIS A 96 10.73 8.21 -18.79
N PRO A 97 11.25 7.87 -17.58
CA PRO A 97 12.33 8.62 -16.95
C PRO A 97 13.62 8.66 -17.81
N LEU A 98 13.99 7.54 -18.43
CA LEU A 98 15.17 7.52 -19.32
C LEU A 98 14.98 8.36 -20.58
N TYR A 99 13.76 8.47 -21.09
CA TYR A 99 13.45 9.37 -22.19
C TYR A 99 13.61 10.83 -21.78
N LEU A 100 13.20 11.19 -20.57
CA LEU A 100 13.39 12.54 -20.03
C LEU A 100 14.86 12.85 -19.81
N ILE A 101 15.67 11.90 -19.35
CA ILE A 101 17.12 12.04 -19.23
C ILE A 101 17.74 12.27 -20.61
N GLU A 102 17.44 11.44 -21.60
CA GLU A 102 17.97 11.54 -22.97
C GLU A 102 17.62 12.87 -23.63
N THR A 103 16.42 13.38 -23.36
CA THR A 103 15.96 14.68 -23.92
C THR A 103 16.37 15.89 -23.10
N GLY A 104 17.23 15.72 -22.09
CA GLY A 104 17.76 16.81 -21.27
C GLY A 104 16.77 17.44 -20.31
N ARG A 105 15.74 16.69 -19.87
CA ARG A 105 14.67 17.17 -18.96
C ARG A 105 14.55 16.32 -17.67
N PRO A 106 15.66 15.90 -17.03
CA PRO A 106 15.57 15.11 -15.81
C PRO A 106 14.89 15.84 -14.65
N ASP A 107 15.07 17.18 -14.57
CA ASP A 107 14.47 18.00 -13.51
C ASP A 107 12.93 17.91 -13.50
N HIS A 108 12.32 17.68 -14.67
CA HIS A 108 10.87 17.48 -14.74
C HIS A 108 10.38 16.32 -13.88
N VAL A 109 11.14 15.21 -13.83
CA VAL A 109 10.83 14.06 -12.95
C VAL A 109 10.91 14.48 -11.49
N VAL A 110 12.04 15.08 -11.10
CA VAL A 110 12.28 15.47 -9.70
C VAL A 110 11.21 16.47 -9.23
N ASP A 111 10.86 17.45 -10.05
CA ASP A 111 9.87 18.47 -9.69
C ASP A 111 8.46 17.88 -9.55
N GLN A 112 8.01 17.06 -10.50
CA GLN A 112 6.67 16.48 -10.45
C GLN A 112 6.52 15.47 -9.29
N LEU A 113 7.51 14.60 -9.10
CA LEU A 113 7.50 13.65 -7.97
C LEU A 113 7.53 14.40 -6.64
N SER A 114 8.48 15.34 -6.47
CA SER A 114 8.61 16.07 -5.21
C SER A 114 7.36 16.88 -4.88
N GLU A 115 6.72 17.51 -5.87
CA GLU A 115 5.49 18.26 -5.65
C GLU A 115 4.31 17.34 -5.24
N GLY A 116 4.14 16.20 -5.92
CA GLY A 116 3.10 15.23 -5.55
C GLY A 116 3.30 14.68 -4.14
N ILE A 117 4.53 14.29 -3.80
CA ILE A 117 4.88 13.77 -2.48
C ILE A 117 4.70 14.86 -1.40
N ARG A 118 5.11 16.10 -1.69
CA ARG A 118 4.95 17.26 -0.80
C ARG A 118 3.50 17.47 -0.38
N LYS A 119 2.56 17.46 -1.35
CA LYS A 119 1.12 17.62 -1.07
C LYS A 119 0.64 16.61 -0.02
N VAL A 120 1.03 15.35 -0.17
CA VAL A 120 0.62 14.29 0.77
C VAL A 120 1.27 14.49 2.14
N CYS A 121 2.59 14.75 2.18
CA CYS A 121 3.30 14.97 3.43
C CYS A 121 2.75 16.16 4.20
N GLN A 122 2.42 17.25 3.50
CA GLN A 122 1.84 18.46 4.10
C GLN A 122 0.47 18.18 4.70
N ALA A 123 -0.41 17.52 3.97
CA ALA A 123 -1.77 17.21 4.43
C ALA A 123 -1.80 16.26 5.64
N LEU A 124 -0.80 15.40 5.76
CA LEU A 124 -0.71 14.42 6.85
C LEU A 124 0.15 14.85 8.03
N ALA A 125 1.02 15.87 7.88
CA ALA A 125 1.95 16.27 8.93
C ALA A 125 1.23 16.52 10.28
N PRO A 126 1.78 16.04 11.42
CA PRO A 126 3.06 15.31 11.58
C PRO A 126 2.95 13.78 11.40
N ARG A 127 1.79 13.24 11.01
CA ARG A 127 1.57 11.81 10.82
C ARG A 127 2.48 11.27 9.70
N PRO A 128 3.04 10.06 9.85
CA PRO A 128 3.99 9.49 8.88
C PRO A 128 3.34 9.21 7.53
N VAL A 129 4.13 9.36 6.49
CA VAL A 129 3.81 9.00 5.11
C VAL A 129 4.87 8.02 4.62
N THR A 130 4.47 6.83 4.19
CA THR A 130 5.37 5.83 3.61
C THR A 130 5.16 5.78 2.11
N LEU A 131 6.12 6.31 1.36
CA LEU A 131 6.17 6.28 -0.10
C LEU A 131 6.72 4.94 -0.56
N ARG A 132 5.96 4.17 -1.31
CA ARG A 132 6.51 3.05 -2.06
C ARG A 132 7.21 3.60 -3.30
N LEU A 133 8.51 3.31 -3.42
CA LEU A 133 9.29 3.61 -4.61
C LEU A 133 8.71 2.86 -5.82
N SER A 134 8.98 3.32 -7.03
CA SER A 134 8.29 2.87 -8.24
C SER A 134 8.33 1.36 -8.45
N ASP A 135 7.17 0.77 -8.71
CA ASP A 135 6.98 -0.68 -8.94
C ASP A 135 6.23 -0.94 -10.24
N PHE A 136 6.60 -0.23 -11.28
CA PHE A 136 6.06 -0.50 -12.60
C PHE A 136 6.57 -1.82 -13.17
N LYS A 137 5.68 -2.55 -13.78
CA LYS A 137 6.01 -3.65 -14.69
C LYS A 137 6.53 -3.08 -16.02
N SER A 138 7.35 -3.83 -16.73
CA SER A 138 7.89 -3.37 -18.03
C SER A 138 6.78 -2.97 -19.02
N SER A 139 5.66 -3.68 -19.04
CA SER A 139 4.50 -3.33 -19.86
C SER A 139 3.86 -1.98 -19.50
N GLU A 140 3.87 -1.60 -18.21
CA GLU A 140 3.31 -0.33 -17.73
C GLU A 140 4.24 0.84 -18.09
N TYR A 141 5.55 0.69 -17.86
CA TYR A 141 6.55 1.67 -18.27
C TYR A 141 6.60 1.87 -19.78
N ARG A 142 6.41 0.78 -20.55
CA ARG A 142 6.37 0.82 -22.01
C ARG A 142 5.26 1.74 -22.54
N ASN A 143 4.16 1.87 -21.79
CA ASN A 143 3.04 2.74 -22.15
C ASN A 143 3.31 4.24 -21.90
N LEU A 144 4.35 4.58 -21.14
CA LEU A 144 4.77 5.97 -21.00
C LEU A 144 5.48 6.40 -22.27
N LYS A 145 5.38 7.69 -22.62
CA LYS A 145 6.00 8.24 -23.84
C LYS A 145 7.50 7.94 -23.85
N GLY A 146 7.96 7.32 -24.91
CA GLY A 146 9.35 6.88 -25.11
C GLY A 146 9.72 5.58 -24.41
N GLY A 147 8.79 4.94 -23.67
CA GLY A 147 9.05 3.71 -22.93
C GLY A 147 9.33 2.50 -23.80
N ASP A 148 8.78 2.45 -24.99
CA ASP A 148 8.99 1.38 -25.98
C ASP A 148 10.47 1.21 -26.37
N LYS A 149 11.27 2.24 -26.24
CA LYS A 149 12.71 2.22 -26.50
C LYS A 149 13.52 1.52 -25.40
N TYR A 150 13.08 1.59 -24.15
CA TYR A 150 13.87 1.19 -22.99
C TYR A 150 13.37 -0.09 -22.32
N GLU A 151 12.12 -0.43 -22.54
CA GLU A 151 11.48 -1.54 -21.82
C GLU A 151 11.46 -2.83 -22.65
N PRO A 152 11.92 -3.96 -22.07
CA PRO A 152 11.85 -5.26 -22.75
C PRO A 152 10.40 -5.72 -22.90
N GLU A 153 10.16 -6.59 -23.89
CA GLU A 153 8.95 -7.40 -23.93
C GLU A 153 9.13 -8.60 -23.02
N GLU A 154 8.23 -8.77 -22.07
CA GLU A 154 8.29 -9.85 -21.09
C GLU A 154 7.06 -10.75 -21.19
N SER A 155 7.27 -12.06 -21.08
CA SER A 155 6.20 -13.06 -21.11
C SER A 155 5.37 -13.09 -19.83
N SER A 156 5.94 -12.64 -18.72
CA SER A 156 5.28 -12.57 -17.41
C SER A 156 5.57 -11.22 -16.75
N ALA A 157 4.56 -10.39 -16.67
CA ALA A 157 4.68 -9.11 -16.01
C ALA A 157 4.91 -9.24 -14.49
N LEU A 158 4.31 -10.26 -13.85
CA LEU A 158 4.46 -10.49 -12.42
C LEU A 158 5.90 -10.86 -12.04
N LEU A 159 6.52 -11.76 -12.82
CA LEU A 159 7.85 -12.30 -12.53
C LEU A 159 9.00 -11.57 -13.23
N GLY A 160 8.67 -10.50 -13.95
CA GLY A 160 9.61 -9.77 -14.79
C GLY A 160 10.52 -8.79 -14.06
N TRP A 161 11.07 -7.86 -14.81
CA TRP A 161 11.98 -6.83 -14.35
C TRP A 161 11.21 -5.67 -13.71
N ARG A 162 11.07 -5.71 -12.38
CA ARG A 162 10.32 -4.73 -11.59
C ARG A 162 10.93 -4.54 -10.19
N GLY A 163 10.55 -3.47 -9.51
CA GLY A 163 10.95 -3.15 -8.15
C GLY A 163 12.46 -3.06 -7.96
N ALA A 164 12.97 -3.53 -6.83
CA ALA A 164 14.36 -3.38 -6.43
C ALA A 164 15.39 -3.78 -7.50
N SER A 165 15.09 -4.80 -8.32
CA SER A 165 16.01 -5.26 -9.38
C SER A 165 16.29 -4.21 -10.47
N ARG A 166 15.39 -3.23 -10.65
CA ARG A 166 15.60 -2.11 -11.56
C ARG A 166 16.58 -1.08 -11.01
N TYR A 167 16.49 -0.81 -9.72
CA TYR A 167 17.10 0.35 -9.10
C TYR A 167 18.62 0.38 -9.19
N TYR A 168 19.26 -0.80 -9.14
CA TYR A 168 20.71 -0.92 -9.26
C TYR A 168 21.17 -1.42 -10.63
N ASP A 169 20.25 -1.72 -11.56
CA ASP A 169 20.60 -2.11 -12.92
C ASP A 169 21.23 -0.92 -13.66
N PRO A 170 22.42 -1.10 -14.31
CA PRO A 170 23.07 -0.04 -15.07
C PRO A 170 22.18 0.61 -16.14
N LYS A 171 21.16 -0.10 -16.63
CA LYS A 171 20.20 0.43 -17.60
C LYS A 171 19.19 1.40 -17.00
N TYR A 172 18.98 1.37 -15.67
CA TYR A 172 17.90 2.12 -15.03
C TYR A 172 18.37 2.99 -13.85
N VAL A 173 19.54 2.74 -13.29
CA VAL A 173 20.04 3.39 -12.06
C VAL A 173 19.96 4.92 -12.10
N GLU A 174 20.23 5.55 -13.25
CA GLU A 174 20.15 7.00 -13.39
C GLU A 174 18.70 7.51 -13.26
N ALA A 175 17.71 6.74 -13.72
CA ALA A 175 16.30 7.05 -13.51
C ALA A 175 15.91 6.91 -12.03
N PHE A 176 16.38 5.87 -11.36
CA PHE A 176 16.13 5.68 -9.93
C PHE A 176 16.73 6.80 -9.07
N LYS A 177 17.89 7.33 -9.43
CA LYS A 177 18.46 8.48 -8.73
C LYS A 177 17.55 9.71 -8.75
N LEU A 178 16.75 9.91 -9.80
CA LEU A 178 15.78 11.01 -9.85
C LEU A 178 14.65 10.84 -8.80
N GLU A 179 14.19 9.62 -8.57
CA GLU A 179 13.24 9.33 -7.48
C GLU A 179 13.86 9.67 -6.13
N LEU A 180 15.10 9.23 -5.87
CA LEU A 180 15.80 9.52 -4.62
C LEU A 180 16.03 11.04 -4.43
N GLN A 181 16.35 11.77 -5.49
CA GLN A 181 16.48 13.22 -5.46
C GLN A 181 15.15 13.89 -5.12
N ALA A 182 14.03 13.41 -5.65
CA ALA A 182 12.70 13.92 -5.29
C ALA A 182 12.39 13.68 -3.81
N VAL A 183 12.68 12.50 -3.27
CA VAL A 183 12.52 12.18 -1.83
C VAL A 183 13.38 13.11 -0.98
N ARG A 184 14.65 13.30 -1.35
CA ARG A 184 15.57 14.21 -0.66
C ARG A 184 15.05 15.64 -0.69
N LYS A 185 14.61 16.14 -1.84
CA LYS A 185 14.04 17.48 -2.01
C LYS A 185 12.87 17.71 -1.06
N VAL A 186 11.94 16.77 -0.96
CA VAL A 186 10.80 16.86 -0.03
C VAL A 186 11.26 16.92 1.43
N ARG A 187 12.25 16.14 1.80
CA ARG A 187 12.72 16.08 3.20
C ARG A 187 13.60 17.26 3.59
N GLU A 188 14.47 17.72 2.69
CA GLU A 188 15.49 18.71 3.01
C GLU A 188 15.10 20.13 2.59
N GLU A 189 14.59 20.31 1.37
CA GLU A 189 14.21 21.64 0.87
C GLU A 189 12.81 22.05 1.33
N TYR A 190 11.82 21.13 1.25
CA TYR A 190 10.47 21.43 1.72
C TYR A 190 10.28 21.17 3.23
N GLY A 191 11.21 20.48 3.88
CA GLY A 191 11.26 20.29 5.33
C GLY A 191 10.32 19.23 5.89
N PHE A 192 9.69 18.38 5.07
CA PHE A 192 8.76 17.34 5.51
C PHE A 192 9.50 16.08 5.99
N LYS A 193 9.81 16.03 7.28
CA LYS A 193 10.49 14.88 7.91
C LYS A 193 9.57 13.69 8.18
N ASN A 194 8.28 13.83 8.00
CA ASN A 194 7.31 12.73 8.11
C ASN A 194 7.29 11.77 6.91
N LEU A 195 8.10 12.01 5.87
CA LEU A 195 8.28 11.12 4.72
C LEU A 195 9.23 9.98 5.02
N ASN A 196 8.79 8.75 4.81
CA ASN A 196 9.56 7.50 4.81
C ASN A 196 9.43 6.81 3.46
N VAL A 197 10.25 5.80 3.19
CA VAL A 197 10.21 5.05 1.94
C VAL A 197 9.98 3.56 2.15
N MET A 198 9.45 2.90 1.13
CA MET A 198 9.23 1.47 1.08
C MET A 198 9.78 0.92 -0.23
N ILE A 199 10.62 -0.11 -0.14
CA ILE A 199 11.23 -0.78 -1.28
C ILE A 199 10.32 -1.93 -1.72
N PRO A 200 9.80 -1.90 -2.97
CA PRO A 200 8.93 -2.94 -3.50
C PRO A 200 9.73 -4.07 -4.12
N PHE A 201 9.13 -5.24 -4.19
CA PHE A 201 9.52 -6.40 -4.98
C PHE A 201 11.03 -6.72 -4.94
N CYS A 202 11.57 -6.76 -3.72
CA CYS A 202 12.97 -7.06 -3.47
C CYS A 202 13.14 -8.58 -3.25
N ARG A 203 13.76 -9.27 -4.18
CA ARG A 203 13.85 -10.74 -4.19
C ARG A 203 14.94 -11.30 -3.30
N ARG A 204 16.04 -10.56 -3.14
CA ARG A 204 17.26 -11.05 -2.52
C ARG A 204 17.80 -10.06 -1.49
N VAL A 205 18.48 -10.59 -0.49
CA VAL A 205 19.09 -9.77 0.56
C VAL A 205 20.18 -8.86 -0.01
N ASP A 206 20.97 -9.33 -0.97
CA ASP A 206 22.00 -8.51 -1.62
C ASP A 206 21.42 -7.41 -2.55
N GLU A 207 20.22 -7.61 -3.10
CA GLU A 207 19.48 -6.51 -3.78
C GLU A 207 19.13 -5.40 -2.78
N MET A 208 18.62 -5.79 -1.60
CA MET A 208 18.28 -4.84 -0.55
C MET A 208 19.49 -4.01 -0.13
N GLN A 209 20.65 -4.67 0.07
CA GLN A 209 21.91 -3.98 0.39
C GLN A 209 22.27 -2.97 -0.70
N LYS A 210 22.24 -3.36 -1.98
CA LYS A 210 22.56 -2.46 -3.09
C LYS A 210 21.65 -1.24 -3.14
N VAL A 211 20.34 -1.43 -2.91
CA VAL A 211 19.38 -0.32 -2.91
C VAL A 211 19.63 0.63 -1.73
N VAL A 212 19.87 0.10 -0.54
CA VAL A 212 20.19 0.92 0.64
C VAL A 212 21.49 1.68 0.44
N ASP A 213 22.51 1.06 -0.18
CA ASP A 213 23.78 1.71 -0.49
C ASP A 213 23.61 2.85 -1.51
N LEU A 214 22.77 2.66 -2.54
CA LEU A 214 22.43 3.72 -3.50
C LEU A 214 21.68 4.87 -2.82
N MET A 215 20.73 4.57 -1.95
CA MET A 215 20.03 5.60 -1.17
C MET A 215 21.01 6.42 -0.32
N ALA A 216 21.97 5.75 0.33
CA ALA A 216 22.99 6.42 1.13
C ALA A 216 23.92 7.31 0.27
N GLN A 217 24.30 6.86 -0.94
CA GLN A 217 25.08 7.66 -1.90
C GLN A 217 24.33 8.93 -2.34
N GLU A 218 23.01 8.87 -2.46
CA GLU A 218 22.16 10.03 -2.77
C GLU A 218 21.78 10.85 -1.52
N GLY A 219 22.39 10.56 -0.34
CA GLY A 219 22.19 11.32 0.88
C GLY A 219 21.01 10.88 1.74
N LEU A 220 20.35 9.78 1.40
CA LEU A 220 19.23 9.24 2.15
C LEU A 220 19.68 8.11 3.08
N HIS A 221 20.01 8.46 4.31
CA HIS A 221 20.51 7.52 5.32
C HIS A 221 19.39 7.07 6.25
N ARG A 222 19.19 5.76 6.37
CA ARG A 222 18.28 5.18 7.36
C ARG A 222 18.68 5.59 8.77
N GLY A 223 17.72 6.02 9.58
CA GLY A 223 17.96 6.50 10.93
C GLY A 223 16.67 6.81 11.69
N PRO A 224 16.78 7.46 12.85
CA PRO A 224 15.61 7.83 13.66
C PRO A 224 14.55 8.63 12.88
N ASP A 225 15.02 9.55 12.03
CA ASP A 225 14.16 10.48 11.29
C ASP A 225 13.78 10.00 9.88
N PHE A 226 14.37 8.91 9.40
CA PHE A 226 14.11 8.37 8.08
C PHE A 226 14.06 6.85 8.12
N LYS A 227 12.85 6.32 7.96
CA LYS A 227 12.61 4.88 8.01
C LYS A 227 12.58 4.27 6.61
N VAL A 228 13.16 3.09 6.51
CA VAL A 228 13.16 2.27 5.30
C VAL A 228 12.33 1.03 5.56
N TRP A 229 11.29 0.85 4.78
CA TRP A 229 10.39 -0.30 4.83
C TRP A 229 10.68 -1.23 3.66
N LEU A 230 10.35 -2.51 3.84
CA LEU A 230 10.31 -3.49 2.76
C LEU A 230 8.85 -3.91 2.52
N MET A 231 8.40 -3.88 1.27
CA MET A 231 7.16 -4.55 0.92
C MET A 231 7.39 -6.06 0.90
N ALA A 232 6.82 -6.73 1.89
CA ALA A 232 6.91 -8.18 2.01
C ALA A 232 5.84 -8.83 1.12
N GLU A 233 6.21 -9.12 -0.10
CA GLU A 233 5.29 -9.59 -1.14
C GLU A 233 5.84 -10.76 -1.95
N ILE A 234 7.04 -11.23 -1.59
CA ILE A 234 7.71 -12.37 -2.22
C ILE A 234 8.00 -13.41 -1.13
N PRO A 235 7.80 -14.72 -1.37
CA PRO A 235 8.08 -15.75 -0.39
C PRO A 235 9.50 -15.70 0.21
N SER A 236 10.51 -15.26 -0.54
CA SER A 236 11.88 -15.07 -0.03
C SER A 236 11.96 -14.03 1.10
N ASN A 237 11.09 -13.01 1.10
CA ASN A 237 11.03 -12.02 2.18
C ASN A 237 10.54 -12.62 3.49
N ILE A 238 9.71 -13.66 3.41
CA ILE A 238 9.19 -14.40 4.57
C ILE A 238 10.27 -15.37 5.09
N ILE A 239 10.85 -16.16 4.17
CA ILE A 239 11.83 -17.21 4.50
C ILE A 239 13.13 -16.62 5.08
N LEU A 240 13.55 -15.46 4.57
CA LEU A 240 14.79 -14.78 4.97
C LEU A 240 14.51 -13.47 5.74
N ALA A 241 13.39 -13.39 6.44
CA ALA A 241 13.02 -12.19 7.19
C ALA A 241 14.10 -11.76 8.20
N ASP A 242 14.72 -12.72 8.88
CA ASP A 242 15.84 -12.49 9.79
C ASP A 242 17.03 -11.81 9.12
N GLN A 243 17.29 -12.12 7.84
CA GLN A 243 18.36 -11.51 7.06
C GLN A 243 17.98 -10.11 6.56
N PHE A 244 16.73 -9.91 6.13
CA PHE A 244 16.23 -8.59 5.73
C PHE A 244 16.12 -7.61 6.90
N ASN A 245 15.90 -8.07 8.14
CA ASN A 245 15.79 -7.24 9.34
C ASN A 245 16.96 -6.27 9.53
N GLN A 246 18.16 -6.60 9.02
CA GLN A 246 19.36 -5.74 9.12
C GLN A 246 19.20 -4.43 8.35
N PHE A 247 18.40 -4.42 7.29
CA PHE A 247 18.29 -3.31 6.33
C PHE A 247 17.02 -2.47 6.50
N VAL A 248 16.03 -2.95 7.26
CA VAL A 248 14.72 -2.33 7.35
C VAL A 248 14.37 -1.90 8.78
N ASP A 249 13.43 -0.97 8.87
CA ASP A 249 12.78 -0.58 10.11
C ASP A 249 11.44 -1.30 10.31
N GLY A 250 10.88 -1.82 9.23
CA GLY A 250 9.64 -2.59 9.24
C GLY A 250 9.27 -3.16 7.88
N TYR A 251 8.19 -3.90 7.88
CA TYR A 251 7.60 -4.54 6.70
C TYR A 251 6.18 -4.06 6.47
N SER A 252 5.81 -3.92 5.21
CA SER A 252 4.41 -3.80 4.82
C SER A 252 4.07 -4.98 3.92
N ILE A 253 3.12 -5.80 4.34
CA ILE A 253 2.74 -7.00 3.59
C ILE A 253 1.94 -6.58 2.36
N GLY A 254 2.48 -6.85 1.17
CA GLY A 254 1.81 -6.75 -0.11
C GLY A 254 1.05 -8.05 -0.38
N SER A 255 -0.09 -8.25 0.30
CA SER A 255 -0.77 -9.54 0.34
C SER A 255 -1.26 -10.02 -1.02
N ASN A 256 -1.52 -9.13 -1.97
CA ASN A 256 -1.89 -9.50 -3.32
C ASN A 256 -0.77 -10.30 -4.03
N ASP A 257 0.42 -9.70 -4.16
CA ASP A 257 1.56 -10.35 -4.81
C ASP A 257 2.05 -11.55 -4.00
N LEU A 258 2.08 -11.43 -2.67
CA LEU A 258 2.44 -12.54 -1.79
C LEU A 258 1.53 -13.75 -1.99
N THR A 259 0.21 -13.53 -2.08
CA THR A 259 -0.76 -14.62 -2.32
C THR A 259 -0.55 -15.25 -3.69
N MET A 260 -0.42 -14.43 -4.75
CA MET A 260 -0.15 -14.95 -6.10
C MET A 260 1.10 -15.83 -6.13
N LEU A 261 2.17 -15.42 -5.47
CA LEU A 261 3.44 -16.13 -5.49
C LEU A 261 3.45 -17.37 -4.56
N ILE A 262 2.76 -17.33 -3.43
CA ILE A 262 2.61 -18.51 -2.55
C ILE A 262 1.71 -19.56 -3.20
N MET A 263 0.59 -19.13 -3.78
CA MET A 263 -0.39 -20.03 -4.39
C MET A 263 -0.04 -20.43 -5.81
N GLY A 264 0.96 -19.76 -6.45
CA GLY A 264 1.34 -20.01 -7.84
C GLY A 264 0.21 -19.70 -8.84
N CYS A 265 -0.61 -18.68 -8.56
CA CYS A 265 -1.72 -18.29 -9.42
C CYS A 265 -1.66 -16.80 -9.75
N ASP A 266 -2.06 -16.45 -10.96
CA ASP A 266 -2.22 -15.06 -11.39
C ASP A 266 -3.70 -14.67 -11.29
N ARG A 267 -4.01 -13.66 -10.46
CA ARG A 267 -5.38 -13.16 -10.27
C ARG A 267 -5.98 -12.53 -11.52
N ASP A 268 -5.12 -12.11 -12.46
CA ASP A 268 -5.53 -11.48 -13.71
C ASP A 268 -5.80 -12.53 -14.82
N ASN A 269 -5.59 -13.81 -14.52
CA ASN A 269 -5.91 -14.95 -15.40
C ASN A 269 -7.22 -15.60 -14.96
N ASP A 270 -8.29 -15.42 -15.73
CA ASP A 270 -9.65 -15.89 -15.42
C ASP A 270 -9.74 -17.36 -15.02
N THR A 271 -8.86 -18.22 -15.55
CA THR A 271 -8.90 -19.66 -15.28
C THR A 271 -8.41 -20.00 -13.88
N VAL A 272 -7.37 -19.31 -13.38
CA VAL A 272 -6.75 -19.59 -12.07
C VAL A 272 -7.09 -18.54 -11.02
N ALA A 273 -7.70 -17.42 -11.37
CA ALA A 273 -8.17 -16.40 -10.44
C ALA A 273 -9.03 -16.94 -9.28
N PRO A 274 -9.88 -17.97 -9.47
CA PRO A 274 -10.63 -18.58 -8.37
C PRO A 274 -9.75 -19.25 -7.29
N LEU A 275 -8.48 -19.52 -7.58
CA LEU A 275 -7.52 -20.07 -6.61
C LEU A 275 -6.89 -18.97 -5.74
N PHE A 276 -7.05 -17.71 -6.12
CA PHE A 276 -6.53 -16.58 -5.37
C PHE A 276 -7.42 -16.29 -4.16
N ASP A 277 -6.90 -16.55 -2.96
CA ASP A 277 -7.56 -16.19 -1.71
C ASP A 277 -6.50 -15.79 -0.68
N GLU A 278 -6.46 -14.51 -0.30
CA GLU A 278 -5.54 -13.99 0.70
C GLU A 278 -5.76 -14.63 2.09
N ARG A 279 -6.94 -15.24 2.33
CA ARG A 279 -7.28 -15.94 3.58
C ARG A 279 -6.78 -17.39 3.61
N ASN A 280 -6.16 -17.88 2.54
CA ASN A 280 -5.62 -19.23 2.50
C ASN A 280 -4.64 -19.47 3.66
N LEU A 281 -4.68 -20.67 4.25
CA LEU A 281 -3.86 -21.02 5.40
C LEU A 281 -2.35 -20.87 5.12
N ALA A 282 -1.89 -21.17 3.89
CA ALA A 282 -0.48 -20.98 3.53
C ALA A 282 -0.07 -19.50 3.61
N VAL A 283 -0.94 -18.59 3.17
CA VAL A 283 -0.71 -17.14 3.24
C VAL A 283 -0.74 -16.68 4.70
N LYS A 284 -1.72 -17.11 5.49
CA LYS A 284 -1.82 -16.78 6.92
C LYS A 284 -0.60 -17.27 7.70
N ARG A 285 -0.10 -18.48 7.43
CA ARG A 285 1.14 -19.00 8.06
C ARG A 285 2.35 -18.13 7.71
N ALA A 286 2.51 -17.77 6.45
CA ALA A 286 3.57 -16.89 6.01
C ALA A 286 3.53 -15.53 6.71
N ILE A 287 2.36 -14.91 6.80
CA ILE A 287 2.15 -13.63 7.49
C ILE A 287 2.50 -13.75 8.98
N ARG A 288 1.99 -14.76 9.68
CA ARG A 288 2.27 -14.96 11.11
C ARG A 288 3.75 -15.20 11.36
N HIS A 289 4.41 -15.98 10.51
CA HIS A 289 5.85 -16.21 10.59
C HIS A 289 6.64 -14.90 10.45
N LEU A 290 6.32 -14.08 9.44
CA LEU A 290 6.96 -12.78 9.25
C LEU A 290 6.82 -11.89 10.48
N ILE A 291 5.60 -11.76 11.03
CA ILE A 291 5.36 -10.95 12.23
C ILE A 291 6.24 -11.43 13.39
N ALA A 292 6.27 -12.74 13.62
CA ALA A 292 7.04 -13.32 14.72
C ALA A 292 8.57 -13.08 14.57
N VAL A 293 9.10 -13.22 13.35
CA VAL A 293 10.54 -13.02 13.08
C VAL A 293 10.91 -11.53 13.12
N ALA A 294 10.08 -10.66 12.56
CA ALA A 294 10.30 -9.22 12.59
C ALA A 294 10.33 -8.68 14.02
N HIS A 295 9.38 -9.09 14.86
CA HIS A 295 9.28 -8.64 16.25
C HIS A 295 10.46 -9.09 17.11
N LYS A 296 11.09 -10.24 16.85
CA LYS A 296 12.31 -10.67 17.57
C LYS A 296 13.43 -9.65 17.47
N ASP A 297 13.51 -8.93 16.36
CA ASP A 297 14.52 -7.92 16.09
C ASP A 297 13.98 -6.48 16.24
N GLY A 298 12.81 -6.33 16.89
CA GLY A 298 12.19 -5.03 17.17
C GLY A 298 11.71 -4.29 15.91
N LYS A 299 11.40 -5.03 14.82
CA LYS A 299 10.84 -4.46 13.59
C LYS A 299 9.33 -4.50 13.64
N THR A 300 8.69 -3.49 13.06
CA THR A 300 7.23 -3.41 12.96
C THR A 300 6.72 -4.04 11.67
N VAL A 301 5.48 -4.55 11.70
CA VAL A 301 4.85 -5.15 10.54
C VAL A 301 3.50 -4.49 10.28
N SER A 302 3.30 -4.06 9.05
CA SER A 302 2.06 -3.53 8.50
C SER A 302 1.53 -4.44 7.40
N ILE A 303 0.31 -4.20 6.96
CA ILE A 303 -0.26 -4.77 5.74
C ILE A 303 -0.93 -3.66 4.94
N CYS A 304 -0.85 -3.71 3.61
CA CYS A 304 -1.46 -2.73 2.72
C CYS A 304 -2.31 -3.34 1.60
N GLY A 305 -2.53 -4.65 1.62
CA GLY A 305 -3.44 -5.33 0.71
C GLY A 305 -4.92 -5.03 0.99
N GLN A 306 -5.81 -5.55 0.17
CA GLN A 306 -7.24 -5.25 0.26
C GLN A 306 -7.99 -6.12 1.28
N ALA A 307 -7.49 -7.32 1.59
CA ALA A 307 -8.19 -8.29 2.42
C ALA A 307 -8.69 -7.75 3.78
N PRO A 308 -7.91 -6.94 4.54
CA PRO A 308 -8.41 -6.42 5.83
C PRO A 308 -9.60 -5.47 5.71
N SER A 309 -9.74 -4.80 4.55
CA SER A 309 -10.87 -3.90 4.29
C SER A 309 -12.14 -4.64 3.88
N VAL A 310 -11.98 -5.85 3.32
CA VAL A 310 -13.06 -6.65 2.73
C VAL A 310 -13.51 -7.76 3.68
N TYR A 311 -12.56 -8.39 4.38
CA TYR A 311 -12.80 -9.57 5.22
C TYR A 311 -12.53 -9.27 6.71
N PRO A 312 -13.56 -9.07 7.54
CA PRO A 312 -13.39 -8.81 8.97
C PRO A 312 -12.65 -9.92 9.73
N ASP A 313 -12.86 -11.17 9.35
CA ASP A 313 -12.17 -12.34 9.92
C ASP A 313 -10.66 -12.33 9.65
N PHE A 314 -10.26 -11.82 8.50
CA PHE A 314 -8.84 -11.64 8.18
C PHE A 314 -8.21 -10.53 9.02
N ALA A 315 -8.93 -9.42 9.24
CA ALA A 315 -8.46 -8.36 10.13
C ALA A 315 -8.32 -8.86 11.57
N GLU A 316 -9.27 -9.67 12.06
CA GLU A 316 -9.18 -10.35 13.37
C GLU A 316 -7.93 -11.25 13.46
N PHE A 317 -7.67 -12.07 12.44
CA PHE A 317 -6.48 -12.91 12.35
C PHE A 317 -5.19 -12.08 12.46
N LEU A 318 -5.10 -10.95 11.78
CA LEU A 318 -3.94 -10.05 11.81
C LEU A 318 -3.69 -9.50 13.22
N VAL A 319 -4.73 -9.01 13.88
CA VAL A 319 -4.63 -8.50 15.26
C VAL A 319 -4.21 -9.60 16.23
N LYS A 320 -4.80 -10.78 16.13
CA LYS A 320 -4.40 -11.96 16.94
C LYS A 320 -2.96 -12.39 16.66
N SER A 321 -2.47 -12.18 15.46
CA SER A 321 -1.07 -12.46 15.09
C SER A 321 -0.10 -11.39 15.59
N GLY A 322 -0.61 -10.28 16.15
CA GLY A 322 0.21 -9.19 16.71
C GLY A 322 0.66 -8.16 15.69
N ILE A 323 -0.07 -7.97 14.58
CA ILE A 323 0.29 -6.95 13.59
C ILE A 323 0.30 -5.53 14.21
N ASP A 324 1.28 -4.69 13.86
CA ASP A 324 1.41 -3.35 14.43
C ASP A 324 0.48 -2.33 13.76
N SER A 325 0.18 -2.54 12.49
CA SER A 325 -0.69 -1.61 11.74
C SER A 325 -1.36 -2.27 10.54
N ILE A 326 -2.50 -1.70 10.15
CA ILE A 326 -3.29 -2.11 8.99
C ILE A 326 -3.54 -0.87 8.14
N SER A 327 -3.11 -0.89 6.87
CA SER A 327 -3.32 0.19 5.93
C SER A 327 -4.47 -0.16 4.98
N VAL A 328 -5.49 0.69 4.95
CA VAL A 328 -6.74 0.46 4.23
C VAL A 328 -7.06 1.61 3.27
N ASN A 329 -8.00 1.39 2.36
CA ASN A 329 -8.50 2.47 1.52
C ASN A 329 -9.20 3.56 2.35
N PRO A 330 -9.27 4.80 1.86
CA PRO A 330 -9.85 5.93 2.61
C PRO A 330 -11.27 5.70 3.12
N ASP A 331 -12.11 5.06 2.33
CA ASP A 331 -13.50 4.73 2.64
C ASP A 331 -13.65 3.67 3.76
N ALA A 332 -12.63 2.85 3.95
CA ALA A 332 -12.61 1.81 4.98
C ALA A 332 -11.97 2.24 6.32
N VAL A 333 -11.37 3.43 6.42
CA VAL A 333 -10.63 3.86 7.62
C VAL A 333 -11.50 3.81 8.88
N ILE A 334 -12.68 4.40 8.86
CA ILE A 334 -13.55 4.50 10.04
C ILE A 334 -14.12 3.12 10.42
N SER A 335 -14.62 2.36 9.43
CA SER A 335 -15.20 1.04 9.66
C SER A 335 -14.16 0.05 10.18
N THR A 336 -12.96 0.04 9.59
CA THR A 336 -11.86 -0.81 10.05
C THR A 336 -11.44 -0.44 11.46
N ARG A 337 -11.29 0.83 11.81
CA ARG A 337 -10.93 1.25 13.17
C ARG A 337 -11.97 0.80 14.19
N LYS A 338 -13.26 0.96 13.90
CA LYS A 338 -14.34 0.46 14.77
C LYS A 338 -14.27 -1.06 14.94
N HIS A 339 -14.06 -1.78 13.85
CA HIS A 339 -13.93 -3.25 13.89
C HIS A 339 -12.73 -3.71 14.72
N ILE A 340 -11.55 -3.13 14.47
CA ILE A 340 -10.33 -3.48 15.21
C ILE A 340 -10.48 -3.20 16.70
N ALA A 341 -11.10 -2.08 17.09
CA ALA A 341 -11.36 -1.78 18.50
C ALA A 341 -12.25 -2.88 19.15
N GLN A 342 -13.26 -3.38 18.46
CA GLN A 342 -14.10 -4.48 18.95
C GLN A 342 -13.31 -5.79 19.08
N VAL A 343 -12.44 -6.09 18.10
CA VAL A 343 -11.57 -7.26 18.12
C VAL A 343 -10.62 -7.20 19.33
N GLU A 344 -9.94 -6.07 19.52
CA GLU A 344 -9.00 -5.87 20.63
C GLU A 344 -9.71 -6.00 21.99
N GLN A 345 -10.88 -5.39 22.15
CA GLN A 345 -11.70 -5.53 23.35
C GLN A 345 -12.10 -6.98 23.59
N ARG A 346 -12.47 -7.72 22.54
CA ARG A 346 -12.83 -9.12 22.64
C ARG A 346 -11.66 -9.98 23.08
N ILE A 347 -10.49 -9.79 22.48
CA ILE A 347 -9.26 -10.50 22.85
C ILE A 347 -8.92 -10.26 24.33
N LEU A 348 -8.99 -9.00 24.77
CA LEU A 348 -8.74 -8.64 26.16
C LEU A 348 -9.72 -9.32 27.13
N LEU A 349 -11.03 -9.29 26.80
CA LEU A 349 -12.05 -9.93 27.61
C LEU A 349 -11.87 -11.45 27.68
N ASP A 350 -11.58 -12.10 26.56
CA ASP A 350 -11.32 -13.53 26.48
C ASP A 350 -10.10 -13.93 27.33
N SER A 351 -9.03 -13.13 27.29
CA SER A 351 -7.84 -13.29 28.14
C SER A 351 -8.18 -13.20 29.63
N LEU A 352 -8.94 -12.17 30.03
CA LEU A 352 -9.32 -11.94 31.43
C LEU A 352 -10.27 -13.03 31.99
N THR A 353 -11.14 -13.58 31.15
CA THR A 353 -12.12 -14.57 31.57
C THR A 353 -11.66 -16.02 31.42
N GLY A 354 -10.46 -16.26 30.88
CA GLY A 354 -9.95 -17.59 30.57
C GLY A 354 -10.78 -18.33 29.50
N LYS A 355 -11.61 -17.61 28.74
CA LYS A 355 -12.49 -18.15 27.70
C LYS A 355 -11.91 -17.96 26.29
N GLY A 356 -10.58 -17.82 26.16
CA GLY A 356 -9.93 -17.68 24.88
C GLY A 356 -10.40 -18.79 23.93
N ARG A 357 -11.00 -18.39 22.80
CA ARG A 357 -11.32 -19.34 21.75
C ARG A 357 -10.01 -19.81 21.14
N ALA A 358 -9.82 -21.13 21.09
CA ALA A 358 -8.75 -21.70 20.27
C ALA A 358 -8.95 -21.24 18.83
N ASP A 359 -7.87 -20.82 18.19
CA ASP A 359 -7.90 -20.59 16.75
C ASP A 359 -8.33 -21.88 16.07
N THR A 360 -9.21 -21.78 15.08
CA THR A 360 -9.70 -22.94 14.34
C THR A 360 -8.66 -23.50 13.37
N GLU A 361 -7.62 -22.73 13.13
CA GLU A 361 -6.52 -23.06 12.21
C GLU A 361 -5.18 -23.10 12.96
N ASP A 362 -4.31 -24.03 12.59
CA ASP A 362 -2.94 -24.10 13.08
C ASP A 362 -2.04 -23.22 12.19
N TYR A 363 -1.60 -22.08 12.73
CA TYR A 363 -0.72 -21.15 12.03
C TYR A 363 0.77 -21.42 12.28
N THR A 364 1.16 -22.53 12.87
CA THR A 364 2.56 -22.89 13.08
C THR A 364 3.25 -23.13 11.74
N TRP A 365 4.50 -22.70 11.68
CA TRP A 365 5.35 -22.80 10.47
C TRP A 365 6.16 -24.09 10.53
#